data_a3ba9e17cef4a9a25e119c93cbfe0e0f
#
_entry.id   a3ba9e17cef4a9a25e119c93cbfe0e0f
#
_cell.length_a   1.000
_cell.length_b   1.000
_cell.length_c   1.000
_cell.angle_alpha   90.00
_cell.angle_beta   90.00
_cell.angle_gamma   90.00
#
_symmetry.space_group_name_H-M   'P 1'
#
loop_
_entity.id
_entity.type
_entity.pdbx_description
1 polymer ?
#
loop_
_entity_poly.entity_id
_entity_poly.type
_entity_poly.pdbx_seq_one_letter_code
_entity_poly.pdbx_strand_id
1 'polypeptide(L)'
;MKEKSVDYVELTGKPQKPKVYVTQQIPGTSEGTPRINILGAREYGEFVFGLPEKSQIIFSPGPVIFKLRAFLKNYTSQDYLLLTGDPSIILLAGVLANEITNGKFKLLKWDKQERKYYPISINIYEKGELDE
;
A
#
# COMPACT_ATOMS: atom_id res chain seq x y z
N MET A 1 10.99 -25.30 -2.31
CA MET A 1 12.09 -24.52 -2.13
C MET A 1 11.91 -23.44 -1.06
N LYS A 2 12.94 -23.03 -0.55
CA LYS A 2 12.89 -22.10 0.52
C LYS A 2 12.52 -20.74 0.05
N GLU A 3 11.76 -20.06 0.80
CA GLU A 3 11.37 -18.74 0.43
C GLU A 3 12.55 -17.82 0.40
N LYS A 4 12.56 -16.94 -0.56
CA LYS A 4 13.63 -16.01 -0.70
C LYS A 4 13.78 -15.08 0.46
N SER A 5 12.67 -14.66 1.03
CA SER A 5 12.73 -13.74 2.14
C SER A 5 13.40 -14.37 3.33
N VAL A 6 13.20 -15.66 3.52
CA VAL A 6 13.86 -16.35 4.62
C VAL A 6 15.36 -16.38 4.38
N ASP A 7 15.74 -16.69 3.15
CA ASP A 7 17.17 -16.72 2.83
C ASP A 7 17.80 -15.35 3.01
N TYR A 8 17.07 -14.32 2.60
CA TYR A 8 17.59 -12.98 2.72
C TYR A 8 17.79 -12.59 4.18
N VAL A 9 16.85 -12.93 5.02
CA VAL A 9 16.95 -12.62 6.43
C VAL A 9 18.18 -13.32 7.03
N GLU A 10 18.39 -14.57 6.66
CA GLU A 10 19.54 -15.29 7.16
C GLU A 10 20.85 -14.65 6.72
N LEU A 11 20.91 -14.20 5.47
CA LEU A 11 22.12 -13.59 4.95
C LEU A 11 22.42 -12.27 5.63
N THR A 12 21.42 -11.46 5.86
CA THR A 12 21.63 -10.15 6.46
C THR A 12 21.59 -10.18 7.96
N GLY A 13 20.99 -11.20 8.53
CA GLY A 13 20.81 -11.25 9.97
C GLY A 13 19.79 -10.26 10.49
N LYS A 14 18.99 -9.68 9.62
CA LYS A 14 17.98 -8.69 10.00
C LYS A 14 16.66 -8.97 9.32
N PRO A 15 15.55 -8.82 10.04
CA PRO A 15 14.26 -8.96 9.40
C PRO A 15 14.00 -7.79 8.46
N GLN A 16 13.23 -8.05 7.42
CA GLN A 16 12.81 -7.01 6.52
C GLN A 16 11.85 -6.09 7.24
N LYS A 17 12.06 -4.79 7.12
CA LYS A 17 11.16 -3.82 7.69
C LYS A 17 9.99 -3.59 6.75
N PRO A 18 8.79 -3.38 7.29
CA PRO A 18 7.64 -3.08 6.46
C PRO A 18 7.84 -1.78 5.70
N LYS A 19 7.13 -1.66 4.60
CA LYS A 19 7.14 -0.45 3.80
C LYS A 19 5.71 0.05 3.62
N VAL A 20 5.59 1.31 3.28
CA VAL A 20 4.31 1.95 3.05
C VAL A 20 4.17 2.19 1.56
N TYR A 21 3.25 1.48 0.94
CA TYR A 21 3.00 1.57 -0.50
C TYR A 21 1.94 2.61 -0.77
N VAL A 22 2.33 3.73 -1.34
CA VAL A 22 1.45 4.86 -1.63
C VAL A 22 0.90 4.64 -3.03
N THR A 23 -0.41 4.42 -3.14
CA THR A 23 -1.00 3.93 -4.39
C THR A 23 -0.80 4.88 -5.57
N GLN A 24 -0.92 6.18 -5.34
CA GLN A 24 -0.69 7.15 -6.40
C GLN A 24 -0.11 8.40 -5.79
N GLN A 25 0.85 8.99 -6.48
CA GLN A 25 1.43 10.23 -6.01
C GLN A 25 0.36 11.32 -6.07
N ILE A 26 0.31 12.12 -5.02
CA ILE A 26 -0.61 13.24 -4.97
C ILE A 26 0.18 14.51 -5.14
N PRO A 27 -0.47 15.59 -5.57
CA PRO A 27 0.25 16.84 -5.87
C PRO A 27 1.14 17.25 -4.72
N GLY A 28 2.40 17.50 -5.03
CA GLY A 28 3.36 17.97 -4.07
C GLY A 28 4.08 16.91 -3.25
N THR A 29 3.69 15.65 -3.35
CA THR A 29 4.32 14.64 -2.50
C THR A 29 5.76 14.36 -2.87
N SER A 30 6.12 14.52 -4.15
CA SER A 30 7.47 14.20 -4.59
C SER A 30 8.33 15.43 -4.76
N GLU A 31 7.78 16.61 -4.50
CA GLU A 31 8.49 17.86 -4.78
C GLU A 31 8.39 18.86 -3.65
N GLY A 32 8.62 18.43 -2.46
CA GLY A 32 8.60 19.37 -1.36
C GLY A 32 7.31 19.37 -0.59
N THR A 33 6.67 20.52 -0.42
CA THR A 33 5.50 20.62 0.45
C THR A 33 4.28 19.97 -0.19
N PRO A 34 3.81 18.85 0.33
CA PRO A 34 2.65 18.20 -0.26
C PRO A 34 1.35 18.87 0.18
N ARG A 35 0.34 18.81 -0.68
CA ARG A 35 -0.96 19.32 -0.32
C ARG A 35 -1.55 18.53 0.81
N ILE A 36 -1.39 17.21 0.73
CA ILE A 36 -1.84 16.32 1.79
C ILE A 36 -0.60 15.79 2.45
N ASN A 37 -0.52 16.01 3.73
CA ASN A 37 0.68 15.62 4.46
C ASN A 37 0.63 14.14 4.81
N ILE A 38 1.45 13.35 4.12
CA ILE A 38 1.53 11.93 4.42
C ILE A 38 2.77 11.59 5.23
N LEU A 39 3.53 12.60 5.65
CA LEU A 39 4.79 12.34 6.34
C LEU A 39 4.59 11.58 7.65
N GLY A 40 3.46 11.75 8.29
CA GLY A 40 3.18 11.01 9.51
C GLY A 40 3.13 9.51 9.31
N ALA A 41 2.95 9.06 8.08
CA ALA A 41 2.91 7.64 7.80
C ALA A 41 4.31 7.01 7.77
N ARG A 42 5.36 7.83 7.76
CA ARG A 42 6.74 7.34 7.71
C ARG A 42 7.10 6.50 8.93
N GLU A 43 6.41 6.71 10.03
CA GLU A 43 6.72 5.90 11.20
C GLU A 43 6.40 4.44 10.98
N TYR A 44 5.59 4.13 9.97
CA TYR A 44 5.25 2.75 9.67
C TYR A 44 6.17 2.12 8.64
N GLY A 45 7.00 2.90 7.99
CA GLY A 45 7.95 2.36 7.04
C GLY A 45 8.29 3.36 5.95
N GLU A 46 9.27 3.01 5.13
CA GLU A 46 9.67 3.84 4.02
C GLU A 46 8.62 3.80 2.94
N PHE A 47 8.46 4.89 2.23
CA PHE A 47 7.46 5.00 1.17
C PHE A 47 7.94 4.32 -0.11
N VAL A 48 7.03 3.61 -0.74
CA VAL A 48 7.19 3.13 -2.10
C VAL A 48 6.07 3.80 -2.88
N PHE A 49 6.41 4.65 -3.82
CA PHE A 49 5.39 5.42 -4.54
C PHE A 49 4.89 4.66 -5.76
N GLY A 50 3.57 4.68 -5.93
CA GLY A 50 2.92 4.02 -7.04
C GLY A 50 2.87 4.89 -8.27
N LEU A 51 1.68 5.02 -8.83
CA LEU A 51 1.52 5.70 -10.11
C LEU A 51 1.72 7.20 -9.99
N PRO A 52 2.13 7.84 -11.07
CA PRO A 52 2.25 9.30 -11.09
C PRO A 52 0.91 9.97 -10.82
N GLU A 53 0.96 11.22 -10.39
CA GLU A 53 -0.23 11.91 -9.93
C GLU A 53 -1.27 12.13 -11.04
N LYS A 54 -0.85 12.10 -12.30
CA LYS A 54 -1.79 12.33 -13.40
C LYS A 54 -2.26 11.05 -14.07
N SER A 55 -1.90 9.91 -13.51
CA SER A 55 -2.35 8.66 -14.09
C SER A 55 -3.84 8.48 -13.91
N GLN A 56 -4.50 7.95 -14.93
CA GLN A 56 -5.92 7.65 -14.85
C GLN A 56 -6.25 6.56 -15.85
N ILE A 57 -7.39 5.92 -15.60
CA ILE A 57 -7.91 4.91 -16.49
C ILE A 57 -8.85 5.60 -17.46
N ILE A 58 -8.49 5.65 -18.73
CA ILE A 58 -9.31 6.35 -19.70
C ILE A 58 -10.18 5.39 -20.47
N PHE A 59 -9.63 4.54 -21.27
CA PHE A 59 -10.43 3.60 -22.06
C PHE A 59 -10.30 2.17 -21.58
N SER A 60 -9.14 1.83 -21.13
CA SER A 60 -8.85 0.46 -20.77
C SER A 60 -8.00 0.44 -19.50
N PRO A 61 -8.28 -0.46 -18.57
CA PRO A 61 -7.52 -0.52 -17.33
C PRO A 61 -6.17 -1.24 -17.49
N GLY A 62 -5.94 -1.89 -18.64
CA GLY A 62 -4.75 -2.71 -18.81
C GLY A 62 -3.43 -2.04 -18.45
N PRO A 63 -3.16 -0.86 -19.01
CA PRO A 63 -1.88 -0.21 -18.69
C PRO A 63 -1.72 0.11 -17.21
N VAL A 64 -2.79 0.52 -16.55
CA VAL A 64 -2.72 0.82 -15.12
C VAL A 64 -2.49 -0.45 -14.32
N ILE A 65 -3.17 -1.53 -14.68
CA ILE A 65 -2.98 -2.80 -13.98
C ILE A 65 -1.53 -3.26 -14.12
N PHE A 66 -0.98 -3.13 -15.32
CA PHE A 66 0.41 -3.52 -15.54
C PHE A 66 1.34 -2.75 -14.63
N LYS A 67 1.14 -1.43 -14.54
CA LYS A 67 1.98 -0.59 -13.70
C LYS A 67 1.78 -0.89 -12.22
N LEU A 68 0.56 -1.18 -11.83
CA LEU A 68 0.29 -1.52 -10.42
C LEU A 68 0.92 -2.85 -10.05
N ARG A 69 0.96 -3.81 -10.96
CA ARG A 69 1.62 -5.07 -10.66
C ARG A 69 3.12 -4.87 -10.47
N ALA A 70 3.72 -3.98 -11.27
CA ALA A 70 5.13 -3.67 -11.08
C ALA A 70 5.37 -2.97 -9.75
N PHE A 71 4.48 -2.04 -9.41
CA PHE A 71 4.55 -1.31 -8.15
C PHE A 71 4.46 -2.26 -6.95
N LEU A 72 3.60 -3.26 -7.03
CA LEU A 72 3.36 -4.17 -5.92
C LEU A 72 4.21 -5.44 -6.00
N LYS A 73 5.19 -5.44 -6.86
CA LYS A 73 6.00 -6.61 -7.10
C LYS A 73 6.59 -7.22 -5.83
N ASN A 74 7.02 -6.40 -4.90
CA ASN A 74 7.63 -6.89 -3.67
C ASN A 74 6.74 -6.68 -2.44
N TYR A 75 5.48 -6.40 -2.67
CA TYR A 75 4.53 -6.16 -1.59
C TYR A 75 4.25 -7.46 -0.83
N THR A 76 4.15 -7.35 0.50
CA THR A 76 3.85 -8.51 1.35
C THR A 76 2.76 -8.15 2.34
N SER A 77 2.28 -9.16 3.03
CA SER A 77 1.25 -8.95 4.05
C SER A 77 1.74 -8.14 5.24
N GLN A 78 3.05 -7.93 5.35
CA GLN A 78 3.61 -7.14 6.44
C GLN A 78 3.67 -5.66 6.08
N ASP A 79 3.51 -5.32 4.82
CA ASP A 79 3.58 -3.95 4.37
C ASP A 79 2.22 -3.27 4.49
N TYR A 80 2.21 -1.97 4.26
CA TYR A 80 0.99 -1.17 4.38
C TYR A 80 0.63 -0.55 3.05
N LEU A 81 -0.67 -0.40 2.82
CA LEU A 81 -1.16 0.40 1.69
C LEU A 81 -1.67 1.72 2.22
N LEU A 82 -1.20 2.79 1.64
CA LEU A 82 -1.69 4.14 1.92
C LEU A 82 -2.46 4.58 0.69
N LEU A 83 -3.76 4.74 0.85
CA LEU A 83 -4.67 4.90 -0.27
C LEU A 83 -4.79 6.35 -0.66
N THR A 84 -4.10 6.73 -1.73
CA THR A 84 -4.15 8.08 -2.25
C THR A 84 -4.40 8.03 -3.75
N GLY A 85 -5.05 9.07 -4.26
CA GLY A 85 -5.21 9.24 -5.69
C GLY A 85 -6.59 8.90 -6.20
N ASP A 86 -6.65 8.52 -7.45
CA ASP A 86 -7.88 8.19 -8.15
C ASP A 86 -8.54 6.97 -7.53
N PRO A 87 -9.83 7.03 -7.19
CA PRO A 87 -10.50 5.89 -6.58
C PRO A 87 -10.40 4.60 -7.39
N SER A 88 -10.40 4.70 -8.72
CA SER A 88 -10.28 3.51 -9.56
C SER A 88 -8.93 2.85 -9.37
N ILE A 89 -7.89 3.65 -9.26
CA ILE A 89 -6.55 3.14 -9.06
C ILE A 89 -6.42 2.54 -7.66
N ILE A 90 -7.02 3.19 -6.68
CA ILE A 90 -7.03 2.68 -5.32
C ILE A 90 -7.71 1.30 -5.28
N LEU A 91 -8.85 1.19 -5.95
CA LEU A 91 -9.57 -0.08 -5.99
C LEU A 91 -8.71 -1.18 -6.59
N LEU A 92 -8.10 -0.91 -7.73
CA LEU A 92 -7.30 -1.92 -8.40
C LEU A 92 -6.08 -2.30 -7.58
N ALA A 93 -5.47 -1.32 -6.92
CA ALA A 93 -4.33 -1.62 -6.05
C ALA A 93 -4.74 -2.56 -4.93
N GLY A 94 -5.92 -2.32 -4.35
CA GLY A 94 -6.42 -3.19 -3.30
C GLY A 94 -6.71 -4.60 -3.78
N VAL A 95 -7.30 -4.71 -4.98
CA VAL A 95 -7.58 -6.02 -5.54
C VAL A 95 -6.29 -6.80 -5.77
N LEU A 96 -5.27 -6.12 -6.29
CA LEU A 96 -4.00 -6.79 -6.55
C LEU A 96 -3.28 -7.14 -5.25
N ALA A 97 -3.33 -6.25 -4.26
CA ALA A 97 -2.74 -6.55 -2.96
C ALA A 97 -3.40 -7.76 -2.33
N ASN A 98 -4.72 -7.85 -2.47
CA ASN A 98 -5.46 -8.99 -1.98
C ASN A 98 -4.99 -10.27 -2.66
N GLU A 99 -4.80 -10.21 -3.95
CA GLU A 99 -4.36 -11.38 -4.70
C GLU A 99 -2.96 -11.82 -4.25
N ILE A 100 -2.06 -10.85 -4.11
CA ILE A 100 -0.68 -11.14 -3.74
C ILE A 100 -0.58 -11.73 -2.34
N THR A 101 -1.37 -11.23 -1.41
CA THR A 101 -1.26 -11.61 0.00
C THR A 101 -2.26 -12.66 0.42
N ASN A 102 -3.05 -13.14 -0.51
CA ASN A 102 -4.04 -14.15 -0.22
C ASN A 102 -5.04 -13.69 0.83
N GLY A 103 -5.44 -12.44 0.70
CA GLY A 103 -6.51 -11.91 1.52
C GLY A 103 -6.12 -11.25 2.82
N LYS A 104 -4.83 -11.15 3.09
CA LYS A 104 -4.38 -10.58 4.38
C LYS A 104 -3.39 -9.46 4.12
N PHE A 105 -3.81 -8.25 4.43
CA PHE A 105 -2.95 -7.09 4.20
C PHE A 105 -3.37 -5.96 5.14
N LYS A 106 -2.60 -4.88 5.15
CA LYS A 106 -2.82 -3.79 6.07
C LYS A 106 -2.98 -2.48 5.34
N LEU A 107 -3.84 -1.64 5.88
CA LEU A 107 -4.04 -0.29 5.38
C LEU A 107 -3.60 0.70 6.42
N LEU A 108 -3.21 1.89 5.98
CA LEU A 108 -3.02 3.02 6.88
C LEU A 108 -4.16 3.99 6.63
N LYS A 109 -4.83 4.38 7.68
CA LYS A 109 -5.96 5.28 7.58
C LYS A 109 -5.71 6.52 8.41
N TRP A 110 -6.12 7.68 7.89
CA TRP A 110 -5.95 8.95 8.58
C TRP A 110 -7.09 9.16 9.56
N ASP A 111 -6.76 9.45 10.79
CA ASP A 111 -7.74 9.77 11.82
C ASP A 111 -7.80 11.29 11.95
N LYS A 112 -8.91 11.88 11.57
CA LYS A 112 -9.05 13.33 11.56
C LYS A 112 -9.01 13.92 12.97
N GLN A 113 -9.56 13.20 13.92
CA GLN A 113 -9.62 13.73 15.28
C GLN A 113 -8.26 13.69 15.96
N GLU A 114 -7.58 12.57 15.84
CA GLU A 114 -6.27 12.42 16.47
C GLU A 114 -5.17 12.95 15.58
N ARG A 115 -5.46 13.25 14.31
CA ARG A 115 -4.51 13.81 13.37
C ARG A 115 -3.29 12.95 13.23
N LYS A 116 -3.53 11.68 13.02
CA LYS A 116 -2.46 10.71 12.82
C LYS A 116 -2.97 9.53 12.02
N TYR A 117 -2.03 8.76 11.49
CA TYR A 117 -2.36 7.53 10.78
C TYR A 117 -2.45 6.39 11.78
N TYR A 118 -3.29 5.43 11.45
CA TYR A 118 -3.35 4.21 12.23
C TYR A 118 -3.58 3.04 11.30
N PRO A 119 -3.08 1.85 11.68
CA PRO A 119 -3.16 0.70 10.79
C PRO A 119 -4.46 -0.05 10.98
N ILE A 120 -4.93 -0.63 9.88
CA ILE A 120 -6.08 -1.51 9.89
C ILE A 120 -5.63 -2.80 9.24
N SER A 121 -5.79 -3.92 9.94
CA SER A 121 -5.47 -5.23 9.39
C SER A 121 -6.70 -5.80 8.72
N ILE A 122 -6.54 -6.22 7.47
CA ILE A 122 -7.63 -6.80 6.70
C ILE A 122 -7.39 -8.29 6.56
N ASN A 123 -8.44 -9.05 6.78
CA ASN A 123 -8.47 -10.46 6.44
C ASN A 123 -9.83 -10.70 5.81
N ILE A 124 -9.87 -10.77 4.49
CA ILE A 124 -11.15 -10.82 3.79
C ILE A 124 -11.89 -12.14 4.00
N TYR A 125 -11.23 -13.13 4.56
CA TYR A 125 -11.88 -14.40 4.82
C TYR A 125 -12.47 -14.48 6.22
N GLU A 126 -12.24 -13.47 7.00
CA GLU A 126 -12.78 -13.39 8.33
C GLU A 126 -14.29 -13.16 8.25
N LYS A 127 -15.06 -13.93 9.00
CA LYS A 127 -16.49 -13.70 9.01
C LYS A 127 -16.80 -12.54 9.92
N GLY A 128 -17.34 -11.50 9.34
CA GLY A 128 -17.70 -10.34 10.12
C GLY A 128 -18.95 -10.61 10.94
N GLU A 129 -19.01 -10.00 12.10
CA GLU A 129 -20.21 -10.03 12.92
C GLU A 129 -20.59 -8.62 13.24
N LEU A 130 -21.89 -8.37 13.29
CA LEU A 130 -22.33 -7.03 13.63
C LEU A 130 -22.22 -6.85 15.13
N ASP A 131 -21.60 -5.75 15.52
CA ASP A 131 -21.46 -5.37 16.92
C ASP A 131 -22.61 -4.45 17.25
N GLU A 132 -23.62 -4.98 17.83
CA GLU A 132 -24.79 -4.17 18.10
C GLU A 132 -24.81 -3.62 19.49
#